data_8dba9965cc84e6f9a4a55bc8ca50e882
#
_entry.id   8dba9965cc84e6f9a4a55bc8ca50e882
#
_cell.length_a   1.000
_cell.length_b   1.000
_cell.length_c   1.000
_cell.angle_alpha   90.00
_cell.angle_beta   90.00
_cell.angle_gamma   90.00
#
_symmetry.space_group_name_H-M   'P 1'
#
loop_
_entity.id
_entity.type
_entity.pdbx_description
1 polymer ?
#
loop_
_entity_poly.entity_id
_entity_poly.type
_entity_poly.pdbx_seq_one_letter_code
_entity_poly.pdbx_strand_id
1 'polypeptide(L)'
;MFCAFCFLPGELITNRAVSLYTAVKATRIFCRKINLPALLFPTLTMNLKGNILISTTDFGGVYLLQDVVSVSLPVNERMMIKKNHFEPYNLTGNEKRICIVTGIHGDELEGQYVCYELIRKLSENRHLLSGIVDIYPSMNPLGMDSIKREMPIFDLDMNMIFPGSETGAVAEHIAAAIMNDIKGADICIDIHASNIFLREIPQVRISEETAPKLLPYAKMLNVDFIWVHSSVTVMEATLSHSLNKEGTPTLVAEMGVGMRITKSYGDQLLDGIFNLMAEMGIWTGETKKVSHPIVSTDGNVSFIYSDTSGIFMPAIKHWAGISKGDHIGDILDPLSGAVEQEIFAPCSGIVFTLREYPVVYEGSLLARILGGC
;
A
#
# COMPACT_ATOMS: atom_id res chain seq x y z
N MET A 1 19.69 -30.50 -3.09
CA MET A 1 19.61 -31.64 -4.02
C MET A 1 18.83 -31.13 -5.24
N PHE A 2 19.56 -30.72 -6.27
CA PHE A 2 18.98 -30.13 -7.49
C PHE A 2 18.35 -31.21 -8.34
N CYS A 3 17.06 -31.07 -8.67
CA CYS A 3 16.41 -31.95 -9.64
C CYS A 3 16.48 -31.27 -11.01
N ALA A 4 17.38 -31.73 -11.88
CA ALA A 4 17.50 -31.30 -13.26
C ALA A 4 16.33 -31.87 -14.07
N PHE A 5 15.52 -31.00 -14.69
CA PHE A 5 14.55 -31.40 -15.70
C PHE A 5 15.20 -31.38 -17.07
N CYS A 6 15.28 -32.54 -17.71
CA CYS A 6 15.62 -32.67 -19.13
C CYS A 6 14.40 -32.25 -19.98
N PHE A 7 14.56 -31.22 -20.81
CA PHE A 7 13.60 -30.86 -21.86
C PHE A 7 13.95 -31.57 -23.16
N LEU A 8 12.96 -32.22 -23.77
CA LEU A 8 13.00 -32.64 -25.16
C LEU A 8 12.38 -31.54 -26.05
N PRO A 9 12.94 -31.20 -27.20
CA PRO A 9 12.44 -30.15 -28.06
C PRO A 9 11.34 -30.62 -29.01
N GLY A 10 10.30 -29.81 -29.13
CA GLY A 10 9.34 -29.79 -30.23
C GLY A 10 7.99 -30.40 -29.95
N GLU A 11 7.01 -29.55 -29.63
CA GLU A 11 5.69 -29.56 -30.24
C GLU A 11 4.80 -28.39 -29.69
N LEU A 12 3.93 -27.88 -30.55
CA LEU A 12 3.23 -26.61 -30.51
C LEU A 12 2.27 -26.36 -29.33
N ILE A 13 2.04 -25.12 -29.12
CA ILE A 13 1.38 -24.25 -28.17
C ILE A 13 0.02 -24.70 -27.55
N THR A 14 -0.63 -25.70 -28.05
CA THR A 14 -1.87 -26.27 -27.46
C THR A 14 -1.63 -27.23 -26.29
N ASN A 15 -0.40 -27.61 -26.04
CA ASN A 15 -0.02 -28.63 -25.06
C ASN A 15 0.50 -28.11 -23.70
N ARG A 16 0.64 -26.80 -23.50
CA ARG A 16 1.18 -26.27 -22.22
C ARG A 16 0.28 -26.50 -21.00
N ALA A 17 -1.02 -26.34 -21.17
CA ALA A 17 -1.97 -26.57 -20.08
C ALA A 17 -2.07 -28.09 -19.71
N VAL A 18 -2.05 -28.96 -20.72
CA VAL A 18 -2.06 -30.41 -20.53
C VAL A 18 -0.73 -30.90 -19.94
N SER A 19 0.39 -30.32 -20.33
CA SER A 19 1.73 -30.65 -19.79
C SER A 19 1.87 -30.27 -18.32
N LEU A 20 1.36 -29.08 -17.90
CA LEU A 20 1.38 -28.66 -16.48
C LEU A 20 0.48 -29.54 -15.63
N TYR A 21 -0.73 -29.85 -16.09
CA TYR A 21 -1.67 -30.74 -15.38
C TYR A 21 -1.09 -32.15 -15.21
N THR A 22 -0.41 -32.67 -16.22
CA THR A 22 0.22 -33.98 -16.19
C THR A 22 1.44 -34.00 -15.26
N ALA A 23 2.24 -32.93 -15.24
CA ALA A 23 3.37 -32.78 -14.33
C ALA A 23 2.93 -32.70 -12.86
N VAL A 24 1.88 -31.92 -12.55
CA VAL A 24 1.31 -31.82 -11.19
C VAL A 24 0.73 -33.16 -10.73
N LYS A 25 0.07 -33.89 -11.62
CA LYS A 25 -0.48 -35.22 -11.33
C LYS A 25 0.62 -36.25 -11.08
N ALA A 26 1.70 -36.23 -11.86
CA ALA A 26 2.86 -37.08 -11.69
C ALA A 26 3.60 -36.80 -10.38
N THR A 27 3.75 -35.53 -10.00
CA THR A 27 4.37 -35.10 -8.74
C THR A 27 3.55 -35.58 -7.54
N ARG A 28 2.21 -35.46 -7.59
CA ARG A 28 1.31 -35.97 -6.53
C ARG A 28 1.41 -37.50 -6.35
N ILE A 29 1.51 -38.23 -7.45
CA ILE A 29 1.68 -39.72 -7.39
C ILE A 29 3.04 -40.09 -6.82
N PHE A 30 4.10 -39.34 -7.16
CA PHE A 30 5.44 -39.55 -6.65
C PHE A 30 5.54 -39.25 -5.15
N CYS A 31 4.98 -38.15 -4.68
CA CYS A 31 4.97 -37.77 -3.26
C CYS A 31 4.17 -38.76 -2.39
N ARG A 32 3.08 -39.36 -2.90
CA ARG A 32 2.35 -40.43 -2.20
C ARG A 32 3.18 -41.69 -2.02
N LYS A 33 4.11 -41.99 -2.94
CA LYS A 33 4.98 -43.16 -2.87
C LYS A 33 6.12 -43.04 -1.84
N ILE A 34 6.51 -41.82 -1.47
CA ILE A 34 7.62 -41.57 -0.52
C ILE A 34 7.15 -41.02 0.84
N ASN A 35 5.85 -41.11 1.14
CA ASN A 35 5.25 -40.74 2.43
C ASN A 35 5.64 -39.35 2.96
N LEU A 36 5.87 -38.40 2.06
CA LEU A 36 6.04 -37.00 2.41
C LEU A 36 4.66 -36.39 2.72
N PRO A 37 4.51 -35.60 3.79
CA PRO A 37 3.25 -34.96 4.11
C PRO A 37 2.78 -34.08 2.95
N ALA A 38 1.48 -34.15 2.62
CA ALA A 38 0.84 -33.49 1.49
C ALA A 38 0.78 -31.94 1.63
N LEU A 39 1.49 -31.37 2.55
CA LEU A 39 1.38 -30.04 3.16
C LEU A 39 2.07 -28.90 2.38
N LEU A 40 2.60 -29.11 1.18
CA LEU A 40 3.52 -28.11 0.60
C LEU A 40 3.29 -27.67 -0.85
N PHE A 41 2.16 -28.03 -1.50
CA PHE A 41 1.98 -27.60 -2.89
C PHE A 41 0.61 -26.95 -3.11
N PRO A 42 0.57 -25.67 -3.55
CA PRO A 42 -0.67 -25.04 -3.97
C PRO A 42 -1.25 -25.78 -5.18
N THR A 43 -2.56 -25.98 -5.18
CA THR A 43 -3.26 -26.51 -6.35
C THR A 43 -3.49 -25.39 -7.33
N LEU A 44 -2.81 -25.42 -8.47
CA LEU A 44 -3.03 -24.51 -9.57
C LEU A 44 -4.17 -25.04 -10.44
N THR A 45 -5.26 -24.29 -10.58
CA THR A 45 -6.31 -24.55 -11.55
C THR A 45 -6.49 -23.33 -12.45
N MET A 46 -6.75 -23.56 -13.74
CA MET A 46 -7.11 -22.48 -14.67
C MET A 46 -8.64 -22.51 -14.86
N ASN A 47 -9.28 -21.37 -14.80
CA ASN A 47 -10.67 -21.24 -15.19
C ASN A 47 -10.82 -21.09 -16.72
N LEU A 48 -12.06 -21.17 -17.23
CA LEU A 48 -12.38 -21.07 -18.66
C LEU A 48 -12.01 -19.71 -19.30
N LYS A 49 -11.66 -18.68 -18.49
CA LYS A 49 -11.20 -17.36 -18.95
C LYS A 49 -9.68 -17.21 -18.95
N GLY A 50 -8.92 -18.28 -18.64
CA GLY A 50 -7.45 -18.24 -18.64
C GLY A 50 -6.82 -17.70 -17.34
N ASN A 51 -7.60 -17.41 -16.31
CA ASN A 51 -7.11 -16.93 -15.03
C ASN A 51 -6.55 -18.07 -14.17
N ILE A 52 -5.46 -17.82 -13.46
CA ILE A 52 -4.82 -18.82 -12.58
C ILE A 52 -5.50 -18.78 -11.22
N LEU A 53 -6.16 -19.89 -10.85
CA LEU A 53 -6.69 -20.10 -9.51
C LEU A 53 -5.59 -20.73 -8.65
N ILE A 54 -5.14 -20.02 -7.62
CA ILE A 54 -4.21 -20.56 -6.62
C ILE A 54 -5.03 -21.00 -5.42
N SER A 55 -5.18 -22.33 -5.24
CA SER A 55 -5.73 -22.91 -4.03
C SER A 55 -4.58 -23.36 -3.13
N THR A 56 -4.38 -22.69 -2.01
CA THR A 56 -3.49 -23.18 -0.96
C THR A 56 -4.29 -24.12 -0.09
N THR A 57 -3.89 -25.39 -0.02
CA THR A 57 -4.57 -26.45 0.73
C THR A 57 -4.58 -26.20 2.26
N ASP A 58 -3.81 -25.25 2.76
CA ASP A 58 -3.75 -24.93 4.19
C ASP A 58 -4.68 -23.80 4.64
N PHE A 59 -5.21 -22.98 3.72
CA PHE A 59 -6.05 -21.83 4.08
C PHE A 59 -7.47 -21.87 3.51
N GLY A 60 -7.93 -22.99 2.95
CA GLY A 60 -9.35 -23.20 2.60
C GLY A 60 -9.99 -22.20 1.63
N GLY A 61 -9.26 -21.17 1.19
CA GLY A 61 -9.77 -20.08 0.39
C GLY A 61 -9.23 -20.10 -1.05
N VAL A 62 -10.12 -19.82 -2.00
CA VAL A 62 -9.75 -19.60 -3.40
C VAL A 62 -9.84 -18.10 -3.67
N TYR A 63 -8.71 -17.47 -3.98
CA TYR A 63 -8.68 -16.14 -4.56
C TYR A 63 -8.17 -16.22 -6.00
N LEU A 64 -8.55 -15.24 -6.80
CA LEU A 64 -8.18 -15.18 -8.19
C LEU A 64 -7.06 -14.15 -8.36
N LEU A 65 -5.86 -14.65 -8.71
CA LEU A 65 -4.77 -13.77 -9.11
C LEU A 65 -5.00 -13.33 -10.55
N GLN A 66 -5.16 -12.03 -10.77
CA GLN A 66 -5.44 -11.42 -12.07
C GLN A 66 -4.30 -10.47 -12.48
N ASP A 67 -4.02 -10.46 -13.79
CA ASP A 67 -3.10 -9.49 -14.37
C ASP A 67 -3.85 -8.17 -14.61
N VAL A 68 -3.36 -7.08 -14.05
CA VAL A 68 -3.86 -5.71 -14.27
C VAL A 68 -3.24 -5.16 -15.55
N VAL A 69 -1.91 -5.26 -15.65
CA VAL A 69 -1.15 -4.87 -16.83
C VAL A 69 0.06 -5.77 -17.00
N SER A 70 0.41 -6.04 -18.25
CA SER A 70 1.60 -6.80 -18.62
C SER A 70 2.32 -6.11 -19.75
N VAL A 71 3.55 -5.66 -19.50
CA VAL A 71 4.40 -4.94 -20.44
C VAL A 71 5.61 -5.79 -20.81
N SER A 72 5.87 -5.90 -22.11
CA SER A 72 7.09 -6.54 -22.59
C SER A 72 8.29 -5.61 -22.41
N LEU A 73 9.35 -6.14 -21.82
CA LEU A 73 10.62 -5.46 -21.65
C LEU A 73 11.64 -5.97 -22.68
N PRO A 74 12.73 -5.23 -22.94
CA PRO A 74 13.83 -5.72 -23.76
C PRO A 74 14.32 -7.10 -23.27
N VAL A 75 14.95 -7.85 -24.17
CA VAL A 75 15.54 -9.17 -23.85
C VAL A 75 14.52 -10.23 -23.40
N ASN A 76 13.28 -10.09 -23.89
CA ASN A 76 12.22 -11.10 -23.66
C ASN A 76 11.69 -11.20 -22.24
N GLU A 77 11.95 -10.20 -21.39
CA GLU A 77 11.39 -10.09 -20.03
C GLU A 77 9.99 -9.44 -20.04
N ARG A 78 9.26 -9.57 -18.95
CA ARG A 78 7.94 -8.97 -18.78
C ARG A 78 7.79 -8.36 -17.39
N MET A 79 7.36 -7.11 -17.35
CA MET A 79 6.86 -6.52 -16.13
C MET A 79 5.36 -6.78 -16.02
N MET A 80 4.90 -7.22 -14.85
CA MET A 80 3.49 -7.55 -14.61
C MET A 80 3.04 -6.91 -13.30
N ILE A 81 1.92 -6.19 -13.35
CA ILE A 81 1.20 -5.73 -12.16
C ILE A 81 -0.01 -6.65 -11.97
N LYS A 82 -0.19 -7.16 -10.77
CA LYS A 82 -1.22 -8.15 -10.44
C LYS A 82 -2.06 -7.69 -9.27
N LYS A 83 -3.31 -8.17 -9.24
CA LYS A 83 -4.19 -8.03 -8.10
C LYS A 83 -4.68 -9.40 -7.59
N ASN A 84 -5.04 -9.44 -6.31
CA ASN A 84 -5.84 -10.52 -5.75
C ASN A 84 -7.30 -10.08 -5.78
N HIS A 85 -8.13 -10.86 -6.42
CA HIS A 85 -9.57 -10.62 -6.55
C HIS A 85 -10.35 -11.58 -5.66
N PHE A 86 -11.14 -11.02 -4.75
CA PHE A 86 -12.06 -11.76 -3.89
C PHE A 86 -13.50 -11.38 -4.22
N GLU A 87 -14.34 -12.38 -4.38
CA GLU A 87 -15.76 -12.21 -4.58
C GLU A 87 -16.54 -13.18 -3.66
N PRO A 88 -17.80 -12.88 -3.29
CA PRO A 88 -18.63 -13.80 -2.53
C PRO A 88 -18.92 -15.08 -3.32
N TYR A 89 -19.33 -16.15 -2.63
CA TYR A 89 -19.67 -17.40 -3.29
C TYR A 89 -20.88 -17.27 -4.23
N ASN A 90 -21.81 -16.38 -3.92
CA ASN A 90 -23.02 -16.14 -4.70
C ASN A 90 -23.05 -14.67 -5.11
N LEU A 91 -22.84 -14.41 -6.40
CA LEU A 91 -22.93 -13.08 -6.99
C LEU A 91 -24.39 -12.74 -7.30
N THR A 92 -24.82 -11.55 -6.93
CA THR A 92 -26.15 -10.99 -7.23
C THR A 92 -26.09 -9.99 -8.39
N GLY A 93 -24.90 -9.47 -8.69
CA GLY A 93 -24.65 -8.43 -9.68
C GLY A 93 -24.75 -7.00 -9.13
N ASN A 94 -24.98 -6.85 -7.82
CA ASN A 94 -25.07 -5.55 -7.14
C ASN A 94 -24.04 -5.41 -5.99
N GLU A 95 -22.99 -6.23 -6.02
CA GLU A 95 -21.96 -6.24 -5.00
C GLU A 95 -21.21 -4.91 -4.99
N LYS A 96 -21.06 -4.31 -3.81
CA LYS A 96 -20.13 -3.20 -3.63
C LYS A 96 -18.70 -3.68 -3.77
N ARG A 97 -17.85 -2.83 -4.32
CA ARG A 97 -16.46 -3.12 -4.62
C ARG A 97 -15.53 -2.15 -3.88
N ILE A 98 -14.60 -2.70 -3.12
CA ILE A 98 -13.49 -1.96 -2.51
C ILE A 98 -12.17 -2.35 -3.17
N CYS A 99 -11.32 -1.35 -3.44
CA CYS A 99 -9.95 -1.54 -3.92
C CYS A 99 -8.96 -1.13 -2.85
N ILE A 100 -7.95 -1.96 -2.60
CA ILE A 100 -6.84 -1.68 -1.67
C ILE A 100 -5.56 -1.67 -2.49
N VAL A 101 -4.91 -0.52 -2.55
CA VAL A 101 -3.73 -0.27 -3.40
C VAL A 101 -2.54 0.06 -2.53
N THR A 102 -1.35 -0.43 -2.89
CA THR A 102 -0.09 -0.03 -2.27
C THR A 102 1.10 -0.27 -3.21
N GLY A 103 2.28 0.21 -2.83
CA GLY A 103 3.51 -0.01 -3.58
C GLY A 103 3.56 0.75 -4.90
N ILE A 104 2.94 1.93 -4.97
CA ILE A 104 3.17 2.92 -6.03
C ILE A 104 4.62 3.39 -5.95
N HIS A 105 5.12 3.65 -4.74
CA HIS A 105 6.52 3.87 -4.46
C HIS A 105 7.13 2.55 -3.96
N GLY A 106 8.25 2.14 -4.55
CA GLY A 106 8.81 0.82 -4.27
C GLY A 106 9.54 0.71 -2.92
N ASP A 107 9.89 1.83 -2.31
CA ASP A 107 10.50 1.92 -0.98
C ASP A 107 9.49 2.05 0.17
N GLU A 108 8.18 2.09 -0.11
CA GLU A 108 7.11 2.21 0.88
C GLU A 108 6.49 0.85 1.17
N LEU A 109 6.87 0.21 2.29
CA LEU A 109 6.57 -1.19 2.57
C LEU A 109 5.45 -1.43 3.60
N GLU A 110 4.92 -0.39 4.25
CA GLU A 110 3.89 -0.53 5.29
C GLU A 110 2.62 -1.21 4.75
N GLY A 111 2.18 -0.83 3.54
CA GLY A 111 1.01 -1.41 2.89
C GLY A 111 1.16 -2.87 2.48
N GLN A 112 2.40 -3.37 2.32
CA GLN A 112 2.67 -4.77 1.99
C GLN A 112 2.21 -5.71 3.11
N TYR A 113 2.45 -5.32 4.37
CA TYR A 113 1.99 -6.06 5.52
C TYR A 113 0.46 -6.06 5.62
N VAL A 114 -0.17 -4.92 5.36
CA VAL A 114 -1.65 -4.80 5.35
C VAL A 114 -2.26 -5.71 4.28
N CYS A 115 -1.74 -5.67 3.05
CA CYS A 115 -2.19 -6.54 1.96
C CYS A 115 -2.02 -8.03 2.30
N TYR A 116 -0.86 -8.41 2.86
CA TYR A 116 -0.61 -9.79 3.28
C TYR A 116 -1.65 -10.29 4.30
N GLU A 117 -1.88 -9.53 5.37
CA GLU A 117 -2.83 -9.92 6.42
C GLU A 117 -4.29 -9.88 5.91
N LEU A 118 -4.63 -8.92 5.05
CA LEU A 118 -5.97 -8.82 4.46
C LEU A 118 -6.26 -10.04 3.56
N ILE A 119 -5.33 -10.39 2.66
CA ILE A 119 -5.44 -11.57 1.79
C ILE A 119 -5.59 -12.84 2.64
N ARG A 120 -4.77 -13.00 3.68
CA ARG A 120 -4.82 -14.15 4.58
C ARG A 120 -6.18 -14.26 5.26
N LYS A 121 -6.64 -13.18 5.91
CA LYS A 121 -7.94 -13.17 6.63
C LYS A 121 -9.14 -13.39 5.71
N LEU A 122 -9.14 -12.79 4.52
CA LEU A 122 -10.20 -13.00 3.52
C LEU A 122 -10.19 -14.44 3.01
N SER A 123 -9.01 -15.03 2.77
CA SER A 123 -8.88 -16.41 2.33
C SER A 123 -9.43 -17.40 3.36
N GLU A 124 -9.13 -17.17 4.64
CA GLU A 124 -9.61 -18.00 5.75
C GLU A 124 -11.13 -17.87 5.97
N ASN A 125 -11.71 -16.71 5.66
CA ASN A 125 -13.07 -16.34 6.05
C ASN A 125 -13.94 -15.86 4.85
N ARG A 126 -13.69 -16.37 3.66
CA ARG A 126 -14.40 -15.95 2.44
C ARG A 126 -15.93 -16.07 2.56
N HIS A 127 -16.43 -17.00 3.37
CA HIS A 127 -17.86 -17.17 3.62
C HIS A 127 -18.54 -15.96 4.28
N LEU A 128 -17.75 -15.04 4.86
CA LEU A 128 -18.23 -13.79 5.45
C LEU A 128 -18.19 -12.61 4.46
N LEU A 129 -17.75 -12.85 3.23
CA LEU A 129 -17.67 -11.82 2.19
C LEU A 129 -19.02 -11.71 1.46
N SER A 130 -19.53 -10.49 1.34
CA SER A 130 -20.76 -10.13 0.65
C SER A 130 -20.57 -9.11 -0.47
N GLY A 131 -19.35 -8.63 -0.68
CA GLY A 131 -18.96 -7.71 -1.75
C GLY A 131 -17.65 -8.13 -2.40
N ILE A 132 -17.12 -7.29 -3.27
CA ILE A 132 -15.89 -7.52 -4.02
C ILE A 132 -14.74 -6.78 -3.37
N VAL A 133 -13.60 -7.46 -3.20
CA VAL A 133 -12.36 -6.88 -2.69
C VAL A 133 -11.22 -7.14 -3.66
N ASP A 134 -10.71 -6.08 -4.28
CA ASP A 134 -9.53 -6.11 -5.13
C ASP A 134 -8.33 -5.57 -4.36
N ILE A 135 -7.26 -6.35 -4.28
CA ILE A 135 -6.05 -5.98 -3.54
C ILE A 135 -4.87 -5.95 -4.50
N TYR A 136 -4.20 -4.82 -4.56
CA TYR A 136 -3.05 -4.54 -5.44
C TYR A 136 -1.80 -4.36 -4.56
N PRO A 137 -1.06 -5.44 -4.28
CA PRO A 137 0.05 -5.39 -3.32
C PRO A 137 1.25 -4.61 -3.82
N SER A 138 1.41 -4.45 -5.14
CA SER A 138 2.52 -3.71 -5.71
C SER A 138 2.15 -3.12 -7.05
N MET A 139 2.07 -1.79 -7.12
CA MET A 139 1.88 -1.05 -8.37
C MET A 139 3.21 -0.80 -9.10
N ASN A 140 4.33 -0.81 -8.38
CA ASN A 140 5.68 -0.63 -8.90
C ASN A 140 6.60 -1.79 -8.46
N PRO A 141 6.43 -2.99 -9.02
CA PRO A 141 7.22 -4.16 -8.62
C PRO A 141 8.73 -3.97 -8.86
N LEU A 142 9.13 -3.27 -9.92
CA LEU A 142 10.54 -2.99 -10.20
C LEU A 142 11.16 -2.00 -9.20
N GLY A 143 10.40 -1.01 -8.75
CA GLY A 143 10.81 -0.11 -7.67
C GLY A 143 11.01 -0.86 -6.38
N MET A 144 10.09 -1.76 -6.03
CA MET A 144 10.20 -2.60 -4.83
C MET A 144 11.43 -3.51 -4.88
N ASP A 145 11.65 -4.22 -5.99
CA ASP A 145 12.80 -5.12 -6.16
C ASP A 145 14.14 -4.38 -6.08
N SER A 146 14.18 -3.12 -6.53
CA SER A 146 15.40 -2.29 -6.53
C SER A 146 15.49 -1.32 -5.36
N ILE A 147 14.51 -1.33 -4.46
CA ILE A 147 14.43 -0.46 -3.26
C ILE A 147 14.50 1.03 -3.67
N LYS A 148 13.66 1.39 -4.64
CA LYS A 148 13.58 2.77 -5.15
C LYS A 148 12.13 3.26 -5.12
N ARG A 149 11.99 4.55 -4.83
CA ARG A 149 10.69 5.23 -4.88
C ARG A 149 10.11 5.20 -6.28
N GLU A 150 10.90 5.62 -7.26
CA GLU A 150 10.52 5.74 -8.67
C GLU A 150 10.44 4.38 -9.38
N MET A 151 9.94 4.38 -10.60
CA MET A 151 10.03 3.26 -11.55
C MET A 151 11.45 3.25 -12.16
N PRO A 152 12.33 2.29 -11.81
CA PRO A 152 13.77 2.39 -12.13
C PRO A 152 14.11 2.44 -13.63
N ILE A 153 13.29 1.81 -14.46
CA ILE A 153 13.53 1.77 -15.93
C ILE A 153 13.23 3.12 -16.57
N PHE A 154 12.32 3.89 -15.97
CA PHE A 154 11.79 5.13 -16.53
C PHE A 154 12.29 6.38 -15.80
N ASP A 155 12.97 6.22 -14.67
CA ASP A 155 13.39 7.31 -13.76
C ASP A 155 12.22 8.27 -13.44
N LEU A 156 11.04 7.69 -13.12
CA LEU A 156 9.78 8.41 -13.05
C LEU A 156 8.99 8.02 -11.79
N ASP A 157 8.51 9.01 -11.06
CA ASP A 157 7.54 8.79 -9.99
C ASP A 157 6.16 8.49 -10.59
N MET A 158 5.69 7.25 -10.43
CA MET A 158 4.40 6.81 -10.96
C MET A 158 3.25 7.65 -10.44
N ASN A 159 3.34 8.16 -9.21
CA ASN A 159 2.29 8.99 -8.61
C ASN A 159 2.26 10.44 -9.14
N MET A 160 3.03 10.72 -10.20
CA MET A 160 3.07 12.00 -10.90
C MET A 160 2.61 11.90 -12.36
N ILE A 161 2.08 10.74 -12.79
CA ILE A 161 1.69 10.52 -14.19
C ILE A 161 0.24 10.04 -14.37
N PHE A 162 -0.53 9.88 -13.29
CA PHE A 162 -1.96 9.57 -13.40
C PHE A 162 -2.75 10.75 -13.96
N PRO A 163 -3.81 10.51 -14.76
CA PRO A 163 -4.44 9.21 -15.07
C PRO A 163 -3.72 8.37 -16.13
N GLY A 164 -2.58 8.82 -16.69
CA GLY A 164 -1.89 8.14 -17.76
C GLY A 164 -2.56 8.32 -19.13
N SER A 165 -2.11 7.53 -20.12
CA SER A 165 -2.64 7.55 -21.50
C SER A 165 -2.49 6.17 -22.13
N GLU A 166 -3.55 5.64 -22.75
CA GLU A 166 -3.51 4.36 -23.46
C GLU A 166 -2.61 4.40 -24.71
N THR A 167 -2.37 5.59 -25.26
CA THR A 167 -1.54 5.81 -26.46
C THR A 167 -0.22 6.51 -26.14
N GLY A 168 0.07 6.73 -24.86
CA GLY A 168 1.27 7.41 -24.40
C GLY A 168 2.49 6.51 -24.29
N ALA A 169 3.52 7.01 -23.60
CA ALA A 169 4.70 6.22 -23.28
C ALA A 169 4.35 5.02 -22.39
N VAL A 170 5.24 4.04 -22.29
CA VAL A 170 4.99 2.79 -21.54
C VAL A 170 4.53 3.05 -20.10
N ALA A 171 5.13 4.01 -19.40
CA ALA A 171 4.75 4.35 -18.03
C ALA A 171 3.32 4.94 -17.97
N GLU A 172 2.95 5.81 -18.91
CA GLU A 172 1.60 6.36 -19.02
C GLU A 172 0.57 5.29 -19.38
N HIS A 173 0.93 4.33 -20.23
CA HIS A 173 0.09 3.18 -20.54
C HIS A 173 -0.17 2.31 -19.29
N ILE A 174 0.86 2.09 -18.46
CA ILE A 174 0.73 1.38 -17.19
C ILE A 174 -0.22 2.12 -16.26
N ALA A 175 -0.05 3.43 -16.09
CA ALA A 175 -0.91 4.26 -15.25
C ALA A 175 -2.37 4.22 -15.72
N ALA A 176 -2.62 4.33 -17.04
CA ALA A 176 -3.96 4.24 -17.62
C ALA A 176 -4.60 2.86 -17.38
N ALA A 177 -3.85 1.77 -17.50
CA ALA A 177 -4.34 0.42 -17.23
C ALA A 177 -4.76 0.24 -15.76
N ILE A 178 -3.95 0.76 -14.82
CA ILE A 178 -4.28 0.78 -13.38
C ILE A 178 -5.56 1.57 -13.13
N MET A 179 -5.65 2.79 -13.68
CA MET A 179 -6.83 3.64 -13.56
C MET A 179 -8.10 2.93 -14.03
N ASN A 180 -8.04 2.33 -15.23
CA ASN A 180 -9.18 1.64 -15.83
C ASN A 180 -9.63 0.42 -15.03
N ASP A 181 -8.70 -0.28 -14.37
CA ASP A 181 -9.03 -1.46 -13.56
C ASP A 181 -9.66 -1.08 -12.20
N ILE A 182 -9.26 0.05 -11.60
CA ILE A 182 -9.79 0.53 -10.30
C ILE A 182 -11.08 1.33 -10.47
N LYS A 183 -11.20 2.10 -11.53
CA LYS A 183 -12.34 2.97 -11.82
C LYS A 183 -13.69 2.27 -11.62
N GLY A 184 -14.63 2.99 -11.01
CA GLY A 184 -15.97 2.47 -10.72
C GLY A 184 -16.05 1.61 -9.45
N ALA A 185 -14.98 1.48 -8.66
CA ALA A 185 -15.08 0.96 -7.31
C ALA A 185 -15.90 1.91 -6.41
N ASP A 186 -16.63 1.36 -5.45
CA ASP A 186 -17.38 2.17 -4.47
C ASP A 186 -16.45 2.95 -3.56
N ILE A 187 -15.24 2.41 -3.31
CA ILE A 187 -14.15 3.10 -2.62
C ILE A 187 -12.81 2.47 -2.97
N CYS A 188 -11.76 3.29 -3.01
CA CYS A 188 -10.37 2.87 -3.09
C CYS A 188 -9.60 3.41 -1.87
N ILE A 189 -8.70 2.59 -1.31
CA ILE A 189 -7.76 2.99 -0.28
C ILE A 189 -6.36 2.84 -0.85
N ASP A 190 -5.67 3.96 -1.02
CA ASP A 190 -4.30 4.06 -1.51
C ASP A 190 -3.36 4.18 -0.32
N ILE A 191 -2.63 3.10 -0.01
CA ILE A 191 -1.80 2.99 1.19
C ILE A 191 -0.36 3.32 0.84
N HIS A 192 0.14 4.36 1.49
CA HIS A 192 1.50 4.85 1.42
C HIS A 192 2.23 4.71 2.76
N ALA A 193 3.54 4.79 2.74
CA ALA A 193 4.35 5.14 3.88
C ALA A 193 4.92 6.55 3.67
N SER A 194 5.39 7.18 4.73
CA SER A 194 6.23 8.36 4.57
C SER A 194 7.52 8.00 3.82
N ASN A 195 8.22 9.02 3.33
CA ASN A 195 9.54 8.80 2.73
C ASN A 195 10.54 8.22 3.78
N ILE A 196 11.75 7.89 3.35
CA ILE A 196 12.80 7.30 4.20
C ILE A 196 13.27 8.23 5.33
N PHE A 197 12.93 9.51 5.29
CA PHE A 197 13.42 10.53 6.23
C PHE A 197 12.51 10.75 7.43
N LEU A 198 11.20 10.61 7.25
CA LEU A 198 10.19 11.03 8.22
C LEU A 198 9.34 9.84 8.66
N ARG A 199 9.03 9.78 9.94
CA ARG A 199 8.03 8.85 10.50
C ARG A 199 6.71 9.58 10.69
N GLU A 200 5.64 8.97 10.18
CA GLU A 200 4.28 9.47 10.31
C GLU A 200 3.42 8.52 11.15
N ILE A 201 2.46 9.06 11.89
CA ILE A 201 1.39 8.24 12.50
C ILE A 201 0.42 7.75 11.42
N PRO A 202 -0.39 6.71 11.72
CA PRO A 202 -1.50 6.36 10.86
C PRO A 202 -2.44 7.54 10.66
N GLN A 203 -2.55 8.03 9.43
CA GLN A 203 -3.35 9.17 9.06
C GLN A 203 -3.99 8.99 7.68
N VAL A 204 -5.09 9.69 7.46
CA VAL A 204 -5.70 9.85 6.14
C VAL A 204 -5.53 11.28 5.67
N ARG A 205 -5.12 11.46 4.42
CA ARG A 205 -5.02 12.76 3.75
C ARG A 205 -6.13 12.89 2.73
N ILE A 206 -6.87 13.99 2.80
CA ILE A 206 -7.95 14.34 1.87
C ILE A 206 -7.87 15.82 1.54
N SER A 207 -8.36 16.23 0.36
CA SER A 207 -8.49 17.63 0.00
C SER A 207 -9.77 18.25 0.58
N GLU A 208 -9.79 19.55 0.81
CA GLU A 208 -11.01 20.27 1.22
C GLU A 208 -12.17 20.04 0.24
N GLU A 209 -11.88 19.97 -1.06
CA GLU A 209 -12.87 19.71 -2.10
C GLU A 209 -13.55 18.35 -1.93
N THR A 210 -12.79 17.32 -1.63
CA THR A 210 -13.30 15.94 -1.49
C THR A 210 -13.76 15.60 -0.07
N ALA A 211 -13.39 16.40 0.94
CA ALA A 211 -13.69 16.16 2.35
C ALA A 211 -15.17 15.89 2.66
N PRO A 212 -16.15 16.63 2.10
CA PRO A 212 -17.56 16.36 2.37
C PRO A 212 -18.00 14.94 2.02
N LYS A 213 -17.40 14.35 0.96
CA LYS A 213 -17.68 13.00 0.49
C LYS A 213 -16.85 11.95 1.21
N LEU A 214 -15.56 12.23 1.47
CA LEU A 214 -14.58 11.25 1.94
C LEU A 214 -14.46 11.15 3.46
N LEU A 215 -14.73 12.25 4.20
CA LEU A 215 -14.57 12.30 5.64
C LEU A 215 -15.36 11.20 6.40
N PRO A 216 -16.60 10.84 6.02
CA PRO A 216 -17.30 9.73 6.65
C PRO A 216 -16.54 8.40 6.55
N TYR A 217 -15.99 8.09 5.39
CA TYR A 217 -15.20 6.86 5.16
C TYR A 217 -13.84 6.92 5.88
N ALA A 218 -13.16 8.07 5.85
CA ALA A 218 -11.88 8.26 6.54
C ALA A 218 -11.99 7.99 8.05
N LYS A 219 -13.10 8.39 8.70
CA LYS A 219 -13.36 8.14 10.11
C LYS A 219 -13.54 6.66 10.46
N MET A 220 -13.79 5.81 9.48
CA MET A 220 -13.97 4.36 9.67
C MET A 220 -12.64 3.59 9.62
N LEU A 221 -11.54 4.21 9.12
CA LEU A 221 -10.26 3.54 8.87
C LEU A 221 -9.37 3.34 10.10
N ASN A 222 -9.85 3.66 11.31
CA ASN A 222 -9.10 3.48 12.56
C ASN A 222 -7.72 4.17 12.55
N VAL A 223 -7.63 5.33 11.93
CA VAL A 223 -6.42 6.15 11.92
C VAL A 223 -6.44 7.14 13.09
N ASP A 224 -5.26 7.66 13.45
CA ASP A 224 -5.13 8.61 14.57
C ASP A 224 -5.46 10.04 14.12
N PHE A 225 -5.21 10.36 12.85
CA PHE A 225 -5.34 11.71 12.31
C PHE A 225 -5.98 11.70 10.92
N ILE A 226 -6.85 12.68 10.65
CA ILE A 226 -7.34 13.01 9.32
C ILE A 226 -6.89 14.44 9.00
N TRP A 227 -6.02 14.54 8.01
CA TRP A 227 -5.47 15.82 7.56
C TRP A 227 -6.21 16.30 6.30
N VAL A 228 -6.94 17.41 6.46
CA VAL A 228 -7.67 18.04 5.37
C VAL A 228 -6.81 19.16 4.77
N HIS A 229 -6.28 18.92 3.58
CA HIS A 229 -5.39 19.85 2.88
C HIS A 229 -6.17 20.87 2.05
N SER A 230 -5.76 22.14 2.12
CA SER A 230 -6.28 23.21 1.28
C SER A 230 -5.62 23.30 -0.10
N SER A 231 -4.39 22.75 -0.25
CA SER A 231 -3.60 22.87 -1.48
C SER A 231 -3.94 21.78 -2.48
N VAL A 232 -4.41 22.17 -3.67
CA VAL A 232 -4.78 21.29 -4.78
C VAL A 232 -3.61 21.07 -5.75
N THR A 233 -2.67 22.00 -5.87
CA THR A 233 -1.72 22.09 -6.98
C THR A 233 -0.62 21.02 -7.03
N VAL A 234 -0.26 20.42 -5.90
CA VAL A 234 0.83 19.41 -5.84
C VAL A 234 0.32 17.99 -6.07
N MET A 235 -0.99 17.77 -6.05
CA MET A 235 -1.60 16.41 -6.01
C MET A 235 -2.36 16.03 -7.29
N GLU A 236 -2.38 16.88 -8.33
CA GLU A 236 -3.23 16.68 -9.51
C GLU A 236 -2.91 15.43 -10.34
N ALA A 237 -1.65 14.99 -10.33
CA ALA A 237 -1.21 13.82 -11.11
C ALA A 237 -1.12 12.54 -10.29
N THR A 238 -1.67 12.51 -9.07
CA THR A 238 -1.68 11.32 -8.23
C THR A 238 -2.83 10.37 -8.59
N LEU A 239 -2.68 9.09 -8.24
CA LEU A 239 -3.73 8.09 -8.42
C LEU A 239 -5.03 8.53 -7.72
N SER A 240 -4.92 8.92 -6.46
CA SER A 240 -6.08 9.29 -5.64
C SER A 240 -6.81 10.52 -6.18
N HIS A 241 -6.07 11.57 -6.62
CA HIS A 241 -6.70 12.75 -7.22
C HIS A 241 -7.43 12.38 -8.52
N SER A 242 -6.77 11.63 -9.41
CA SER A 242 -7.33 11.22 -10.70
C SER A 242 -8.58 10.35 -10.53
N LEU A 243 -8.57 9.38 -9.61
CA LEU A 243 -9.74 8.54 -9.31
C LEU A 243 -10.90 9.36 -8.71
N ASN A 244 -10.62 10.26 -7.76
CA ASN A 244 -11.63 11.14 -7.17
C ASN A 244 -12.28 12.05 -8.23
N LYS A 245 -11.48 12.61 -9.13
CA LYS A 245 -11.94 13.45 -10.25
C LYS A 245 -12.85 12.66 -11.20
N GLU A 246 -12.57 11.38 -11.42
CA GLU A 246 -13.38 10.47 -12.24
C GLU A 246 -14.56 9.83 -11.48
N GLY A 247 -14.80 10.25 -10.24
CA GLY A 247 -15.95 9.83 -9.44
C GLY A 247 -15.76 8.58 -8.60
N THR A 248 -14.58 7.96 -8.59
CA THR A 248 -14.23 6.83 -7.72
C THR A 248 -13.67 7.37 -6.40
N PRO A 249 -14.41 7.28 -5.27
CA PRO A 249 -13.95 7.77 -3.98
C PRO A 249 -12.64 7.12 -3.58
N THR A 250 -11.60 7.92 -3.32
CA THR A 250 -10.28 7.38 -2.99
C THR A 250 -9.69 8.11 -1.80
N LEU A 251 -9.30 7.36 -0.77
CA LEU A 251 -8.62 7.83 0.42
C LEU A 251 -7.12 7.50 0.33
N VAL A 252 -6.27 8.45 0.72
CA VAL A 252 -4.84 8.22 0.91
C VAL A 252 -4.58 7.95 2.38
N ALA A 253 -4.12 6.73 2.70
CA ALA A 253 -3.69 6.35 4.04
C ALA A 253 -2.16 6.39 4.10
N GLU A 254 -1.61 7.20 5.00
CA GLU A 254 -0.18 7.36 5.21
C GLU A 254 0.20 6.87 6.60
N MET A 255 1.31 6.14 6.75
CA MET A 255 1.81 5.69 8.05
C MET A 255 3.26 5.24 8.01
N GLY A 256 3.93 5.29 9.15
CA GLY A 256 5.28 4.74 9.31
C GLY A 256 6.36 5.52 8.58
N VAL A 257 7.38 4.83 8.12
CA VAL A 257 8.55 5.38 7.42
C VAL A 257 9.00 4.44 6.31
N GLY A 258 9.48 4.98 5.21
CA GLY A 258 9.99 4.22 4.07
C GLY A 258 11.02 3.16 4.46
N MET A 259 11.11 2.08 3.68
CA MET A 259 12.00 0.93 3.85
C MET A 259 11.77 0.13 5.16
N ARG A 260 10.63 0.32 5.84
CA ARG A 260 10.30 -0.36 7.09
C ARG A 260 8.85 -0.81 7.10
N ILE A 261 8.53 -1.68 8.09
CA ILE A 261 7.17 -2.11 8.41
C ILE A 261 6.96 -1.91 9.91
N THR A 262 5.97 -1.10 10.25
CA THR A 262 5.50 -0.88 11.61
C THR A 262 4.25 -1.71 11.85
N LYS A 263 4.43 -2.94 12.30
CA LYS A 263 3.35 -3.94 12.40
C LYS A 263 2.10 -3.41 13.11
N SER A 264 2.26 -2.65 14.20
CA SER A 264 1.13 -2.07 14.96
C SER A 264 0.29 -1.10 14.12
N TYR A 265 0.90 -0.33 13.23
CA TYR A 265 0.20 0.59 12.34
C TYR A 265 -0.57 -0.17 11.25
N GLY A 266 0.06 -1.23 10.70
CA GLY A 266 -0.61 -2.10 9.75
C GLY A 266 -1.80 -2.84 10.38
N ASP A 267 -1.66 -3.37 11.60
CA ASP A 267 -2.75 -4.01 12.34
C ASP A 267 -3.90 -3.01 12.61
N GLN A 268 -3.58 -1.76 12.97
CA GLN A 268 -4.55 -0.70 13.22
C GLN A 268 -5.35 -0.37 11.95
N LEU A 269 -4.67 -0.12 10.81
CA LEU A 269 -5.33 0.17 9.54
C LEU A 269 -6.15 -1.03 9.04
N LEU A 270 -5.66 -2.25 9.23
CA LEU A 270 -6.37 -3.48 8.85
C LEU A 270 -7.70 -3.61 9.59
N ASP A 271 -7.73 -3.32 10.91
CA ASP A 271 -8.96 -3.30 11.69
C ASP A 271 -9.95 -2.23 11.14
N GLY A 272 -9.43 -1.07 10.72
CA GLY A 272 -10.21 -0.01 10.07
C GLY A 272 -10.75 -0.43 8.70
N ILE A 273 -9.98 -1.13 7.88
CA ILE A 273 -10.43 -1.64 6.58
C ILE A 273 -11.59 -2.62 6.78
N PHE A 274 -11.51 -3.57 7.73
CA PHE A 274 -12.60 -4.48 8.03
C PHE A 274 -13.83 -3.75 8.56
N ASN A 275 -13.66 -2.72 9.40
CA ASN A 275 -14.76 -1.89 9.86
C ASN A 275 -15.44 -1.16 8.70
N LEU A 276 -14.67 -0.54 7.80
CA LEU A 276 -15.20 0.12 6.61
C LEU A 276 -15.95 -0.87 5.70
N MET A 277 -15.38 -2.06 5.46
CA MET A 277 -16.02 -3.11 4.67
C MET A 277 -17.34 -3.56 5.29
N ALA A 278 -17.44 -3.66 6.63
CA ALA A 278 -18.67 -4.03 7.32
C ALA A 278 -19.74 -2.93 7.19
N GLU A 279 -19.38 -1.67 7.40
CA GLU A 279 -20.30 -0.52 7.23
C GLU A 279 -20.80 -0.37 5.78
N MET A 280 -19.99 -0.79 4.81
CA MET A 280 -20.38 -0.82 3.41
C MET A 280 -21.22 -2.07 3.04
N GLY A 281 -21.35 -3.06 3.92
CA GLY A 281 -22.02 -4.32 3.63
C GLY A 281 -21.19 -5.28 2.77
N ILE A 282 -19.88 -5.11 2.71
CA ILE A 282 -18.93 -5.98 1.99
C ILE A 282 -18.49 -7.15 2.88
N TRP A 283 -18.45 -6.94 4.20
CA TRP A 283 -18.02 -7.91 5.20
C TRP A 283 -19.09 -8.14 6.25
N THR A 284 -19.37 -9.40 6.60
CA THR A 284 -20.40 -9.78 7.58
C THR A 284 -19.81 -10.36 8.89
N GLY A 285 -18.47 -10.48 8.96
CA GLY A 285 -17.79 -10.97 10.15
C GLY A 285 -17.64 -9.90 11.23
N GLU A 286 -17.14 -10.32 12.39
CA GLU A 286 -16.88 -9.41 13.50
C GLU A 286 -15.83 -8.36 13.13
N THR A 287 -16.01 -7.15 13.66
CA THR A 287 -15.07 -6.03 13.54
C THR A 287 -14.66 -5.53 14.92
N LYS A 288 -13.48 -4.94 15.00
CA LYS A 288 -13.03 -4.30 16.23
C LYS A 288 -13.55 -2.86 16.30
N LYS A 289 -13.72 -2.37 17.52
CA LYS A 289 -14.04 -0.97 17.74
C LYS A 289 -12.88 -0.10 17.24
N VAL A 290 -13.19 0.86 16.39
CA VAL A 290 -12.22 1.82 15.86
C VAL A 290 -12.12 3.07 16.75
N SER A 291 -10.95 3.70 16.73
CA SER A 291 -10.69 4.98 17.38
C SER A 291 -11.35 6.13 16.63
N HIS A 292 -11.61 7.22 17.34
CA HIS A 292 -12.03 8.48 16.70
C HIS A 292 -10.80 9.30 16.36
N PRO A 293 -10.51 9.56 15.06
CA PRO A 293 -9.35 10.35 14.67
C PRO A 293 -9.53 11.82 15.04
N ILE A 294 -8.41 12.50 15.27
CA ILE A 294 -8.38 13.96 15.27
C ILE A 294 -8.53 14.41 13.81
N VAL A 295 -9.41 15.39 13.57
CA VAL A 295 -9.60 15.98 12.24
C VAL A 295 -9.10 17.41 12.28
N SER A 296 -8.17 17.78 11.38
CA SER A 296 -7.62 19.11 11.32
C SER A 296 -7.27 19.55 9.90
N THR A 297 -7.08 20.86 9.72
CA THR A 297 -6.67 21.49 8.48
C THR A 297 -5.21 21.96 8.54
N ASP A 298 -4.65 22.40 7.42
CA ASP A 298 -3.27 22.91 7.33
C ASP A 298 -2.97 24.05 8.31
N GLY A 299 -3.95 24.91 8.60
CA GLY A 299 -3.77 26.05 9.49
C GLY A 299 -3.44 25.69 10.95
N ASN A 300 -3.63 24.43 11.34
CA ASN A 300 -3.31 23.93 12.69
C ASN A 300 -2.02 23.07 12.71
N VAL A 301 -1.26 23.05 11.63
CA VAL A 301 -0.01 22.26 11.53
C VAL A 301 1.18 23.20 11.51
N SER A 302 2.08 23.03 12.46
CA SER A 302 3.35 23.75 12.53
C SER A 302 4.49 22.86 12.04
N PHE A 303 5.34 23.40 11.18
CA PHE A 303 6.48 22.72 10.58
C PHE A 303 7.76 23.21 11.26
N ILE A 304 8.63 22.28 11.63
CA ILE A 304 9.93 22.57 12.25
C ILE A 304 11.01 22.14 11.29
N TYR A 305 11.85 23.09 10.91
CA TYR A 305 12.97 22.88 9.99
C TYR A 305 14.29 23.08 10.71
N SER A 306 15.34 22.52 10.15
CA SER A 306 16.71 22.75 10.56
C SER A 306 17.24 24.05 9.94
N ASP A 307 17.94 24.87 10.73
CA ASP A 307 18.65 26.07 10.24
C ASP A 307 20.12 25.75 9.87
N THR A 308 20.59 24.51 10.13
CA THR A 308 21.96 24.09 9.86
C THR A 308 22.02 22.64 9.40
N SER A 309 23.19 22.17 8.97
CA SER A 309 23.47 20.79 8.60
C SER A 309 24.14 20.04 9.74
N GLY A 310 23.87 18.74 9.88
CA GLY A 310 24.49 17.91 10.93
C GLY A 310 23.74 16.59 11.14
N ILE A 311 23.84 16.07 12.36
CA ILE A 311 23.17 14.85 12.80
C ILE A 311 22.07 15.23 13.78
N PHE A 312 20.82 15.04 13.39
CA PHE A 312 19.66 15.30 14.26
C PHE A 312 19.47 14.15 15.26
N MET A 313 19.44 14.51 16.53
CA MET A 313 19.15 13.60 17.66
C MET A 313 17.88 14.06 18.36
N PRO A 314 16.73 13.39 18.13
CA PRO A 314 15.48 13.75 18.78
C PRO A 314 15.52 13.47 20.28
N ALA A 315 15.07 14.43 21.09
CA ALA A 315 14.88 14.29 22.55
C ALA A 315 13.47 13.83 22.90
N ILE A 316 12.55 13.86 21.95
CA ILE A 316 11.14 13.48 22.11
C ILE A 316 10.80 12.21 21.34
N LYS A 317 9.67 11.61 21.68
CA LYS A 317 9.11 10.47 20.95
C LYS A 317 8.09 10.94 19.92
N HIS A 318 7.97 10.18 18.86
CA HIS A 318 6.85 10.29 17.93
C HIS A 318 5.51 10.12 18.67
N TRP A 319 4.49 10.91 18.29
CA TRP A 319 3.18 10.98 18.93
C TRP A 319 3.21 11.52 20.39
N ALA A 320 4.25 12.25 20.76
CA ALA A 320 4.30 12.90 22.08
C ALA A 320 3.48 14.20 22.09
N GLY A 321 2.78 14.44 23.20
CA GLY A 321 2.27 15.77 23.55
C GLY A 321 3.42 16.63 24.02
N ILE A 322 3.50 17.86 23.51
CA ILE A 322 4.55 18.84 23.85
C ILE A 322 3.94 20.20 24.17
N SER A 323 4.66 20.97 24.96
CA SER A 323 4.34 22.37 25.26
C SER A 323 5.28 23.30 24.49
N LYS A 324 4.82 24.52 24.24
CA LYS A 324 5.68 25.57 23.67
C LYS A 324 6.93 25.73 24.53
N GLY A 325 8.12 25.69 23.89
CA GLY A 325 9.43 25.78 24.54
C GLY A 325 10.01 24.45 24.98
N ASP A 326 9.30 23.32 24.83
CA ASP A 326 9.89 22.00 25.10
C ASP A 326 11.01 21.71 24.10
N HIS A 327 12.08 21.06 24.59
CA HIS A 327 13.23 20.64 23.79
C HIS A 327 12.86 19.45 22.91
N ILE A 328 12.96 19.61 21.60
CA ILE A 328 12.62 18.60 20.58
C ILE A 328 13.81 17.71 20.25
N GLY A 329 15.01 18.30 20.21
CA GLY A 329 16.25 17.59 19.88
C GLY A 329 17.38 18.53 19.50
N ASP A 330 18.52 17.95 19.17
CA ASP A 330 19.74 18.68 18.84
C ASP A 330 20.26 18.31 17.46
N ILE A 331 20.94 19.25 16.80
CA ILE A 331 21.74 18.99 15.62
C ILE A 331 23.22 19.03 16.05
N LEU A 332 23.89 17.91 15.83
CA LEU A 332 25.24 17.67 16.31
C LEU A 332 26.25 17.73 15.16
N ASP A 333 27.44 18.31 15.44
CA ASP A 333 28.62 18.16 14.59
C ASP A 333 29.51 17.03 15.13
N PRO A 334 29.64 15.90 14.44
CA PRO A 334 30.44 14.77 14.90
C PRO A 334 31.97 15.03 14.80
N LEU A 335 32.41 16.06 14.07
CA LEU A 335 33.84 16.38 13.96
C LEU A 335 34.35 17.21 15.16
N SER A 336 33.58 18.20 15.56
CA SER A 336 33.94 19.06 16.69
C SER A 336 33.43 18.55 18.04
N GLY A 337 32.36 17.69 18.01
CA GLY A 337 31.64 17.28 19.20
C GLY A 337 30.73 18.37 19.76
N ALA A 338 30.44 19.39 18.98
CA ALA A 338 29.56 20.50 19.35
C ALA A 338 28.09 20.23 19.04
N VAL A 339 27.22 20.93 19.78
CA VAL A 339 25.80 21.10 19.39
C VAL A 339 25.74 22.34 18.50
N GLU A 340 25.37 22.14 17.24
CA GLU A 340 25.23 23.24 16.26
C GLU A 340 23.91 23.98 16.42
N GLN A 341 22.85 23.27 16.79
CA GLN A 341 21.55 23.86 17.00
C GLN A 341 20.72 23.04 18.01
N GLU A 342 20.17 23.70 19.01
CA GLU A 342 19.11 23.16 19.87
C GLU A 342 17.75 23.51 19.28
N ILE A 343 16.83 22.52 19.16
CA ILE A 343 15.52 22.69 18.56
C ILE A 343 14.45 22.69 19.65
N PHE A 344 13.62 23.72 19.68
CA PHE A 344 12.54 23.88 20.64
C PHE A 344 11.17 23.98 19.95
N ALA A 345 10.13 23.55 20.66
CA ALA A 345 8.76 23.60 20.18
C ALA A 345 8.26 25.06 20.05
N PRO A 346 7.85 25.51 18.87
CA PRO A 346 7.30 26.85 18.69
C PRO A 346 5.92 27.01 19.28
N CYS A 347 5.19 25.89 19.46
CA CYS A 347 3.83 25.85 19.99
C CYS A 347 3.58 24.54 20.77
N SER A 348 2.47 24.52 21.52
CA SER A 348 1.99 23.30 22.17
C SER A 348 1.17 22.46 21.19
N GLY A 349 1.24 21.12 21.33
CA GLY A 349 0.48 20.22 20.46
C GLY A 349 0.96 18.78 20.53
N ILE A 350 0.72 18.03 19.46
CA ILE A 350 1.14 16.63 19.33
C ILE A 350 2.10 16.51 18.15
N VAL A 351 3.26 15.88 18.37
CA VAL A 351 4.24 15.60 17.30
C VAL A 351 3.77 14.40 16.49
N PHE A 352 3.17 14.62 15.35
CA PHE A 352 2.62 13.56 14.49
C PHE A 352 3.54 13.14 13.34
N THR A 353 4.56 13.95 13.04
CA THR A 353 5.67 13.61 12.15
C THR A 353 6.97 13.90 12.87
N LEU A 354 7.91 12.96 12.82
CA LEU A 354 9.26 13.15 13.39
C LEU A 354 10.30 12.57 12.44
N ARG A 355 11.43 13.29 12.30
CA ARG A 355 12.53 12.82 11.46
C ARG A 355 13.16 11.56 12.04
N GLU A 356 13.25 10.53 11.21
CA GLU A 356 13.81 9.20 11.53
C GLU A 356 15.24 9.06 10.99
N TYR A 357 15.51 9.55 9.77
CA TYR A 357 16.85 9.54 9.19
C TYR A 357 17.67 10.73 9.74
N PRO A 358 18.77 10.48 10.47
CA PRO A 358 19.38 11.52 11.30
C PRO A 358 20.18 12.57 10.54
N VAL A 359 20.67 12.26 9.33
CA VAL A 359 21.44 13.26 8.55
C VAL A 359 20.51 14.36 8.08
N VAL A 360 20.85 15.60 8.36
CA VAL A 360 20.09 16.80 7.99
C VAL A 360 20.96 17.82 7.29
N TYR A 361 20.31 18.56 6.40
CA TYR A 361 20.84 19.76 5.78
C TYR A 361 20.00 20.95 6.24
N GLU A 362 20.52 22.15 6.08
CA GLU A 362 19.73 23.37 6.24
C GLU A 362 18.41 23.27 5.44
N GLY A 363 17.29 23.63 6.05
CA GLY A 363 15.95 23.48 5.49
C GLY A 363 15.35 22.07 5.59
N SER A 364 16.04 21.09 6.16
CA SER A 364 15.47 19.76 6.38
C SER A 364 14.30 19.82 7.36
N LEU A 365 13.17 19.19 7.02
CA LEU A 365 12.03 19.04 7.94
C LEU A 365 12.41 18.06 9.06
N LEU A 366 12.25 18.49 10.31
CA LEU A 366 12.54 17.73 11.53
C LEU A 366 11.29 17.17 12.18
N ALA A 367 10.22 17.97 12.26
CA ALA A 367 8.98 17.57 12.88
C ALA A 367 7.78 18.34 12.33
N ARG A 368 6.58 17.77 12.50
CA ARG A 368 5.30 18.48 12.38
C ARG A 368 4.53 18.34 13.68
N ILE A 369 3.99 19.46 14.14
CA ILE A 369 3.18 19.53 15.36
C ILE A 369 1.74 19.86 14.96
N LEU A 370 0.81 19.04 15.42
CA LEU A 370 -0.62 19.33 15.35
C LEU A 370 -1.00 20.14 16.58
N GLY A 371 -1.22 21.44 16.39
CA GLY A 371 -1.54 22.39 17.45
C GLY A 371 -1.46 23.81 16.90
N GLY A 372 -2.30 24.72 17.43
CA GLY A 372 -2.28 26.13 17.04
C GLY A 372 -1.07 26.86 17.63
N CYS A 373 -0.36 27.60 16.79
CA CYS A 373 0.66 28.56 17.21
C CYS A 373 0.09 29.96 17.33
#